data_1e3555b22f1a8d1ce8b52e737ad34bb7
#
_entry.id   1e3555b22f1a8d1ce8b52e737ad34bb7
#
_cell.length_a   1.000
_cell.length_b   1.000
_cell.length_c   1.000
_cell.angle_alpha   90.00
_cell.angle_beta   90.00
_cell.angle_gamma   90.00
#
_symmetry.space_group_name_H-M   'P 1'
#
loop_
_entity.id
_entity.type
_entity.pdbx_description
1 polymer ?
#
loop_
_entity_poly.entity_id
_entity_poly.type
_entity_poly.pdbx_seq_one_letter_code
_entity_poly.pdbx_strand_id
1 'polypeptide(L)'
;AEHFRKFTMKVLTMQLNSVSLMDLLAYGGAAIGILTALLQFQADQLTVLGVILFILLSSEFFIPLRLLGSFFHVAMNGKAASDKIFTLLDTPVETQTQAVDFAAKNAIHVDIQNLHFAYSEEKPAIVGLDLSILSNQLTVFVGKSGCGKSTLVSLLMGFNKAQQGKILFNGQEIQEIDRHSFYEKVSLVSHNSYVFKGSLRENMTMAKVDATDE
;
A
#
# COMPACT_ATOMS: atom_id res chain seq x y z
N ALA A 1 -13.69 -12.75 -9.41
CA ALA A 1 -14.94 -11.99 -9.21
C ALA A 1 -15.86 -12.66 -8.17
N GLU A 2 -16.14 -13.96 -8.29
CA GLU A 2 -17.12 -14.65 -7.41
C GLU A 2 -16.65 -14.78 -5.95
N HIS A 3 -15.37 -15.02 -5.74
CA HIS A 3 -14.77 -15.08 -4.39
C HIS A 3 -14.87 -13.72 -3.67
N PHE A 4 -14.62 -12.63 -4.38
CA PHE A 4 -14.76 -11.27 -3.87
C PHE A 4 -16.22 -10.97 -3.50
N ARG A 5 -17.19 -11.34 -4.37
CA ARG A 5 -18.61 -11.18 -4.10
C ARG A 5 -19.04 -11.92 -2.83
N LYS A 6 -18.64 -13.19 -2.66
CA LYS A 6 -18.96 -13.98 -1.46
C LYS A 6 -18.41 -13.35 -0.19
N PHE A 7 -17.16 -12.84 -0.25
CA PHE A 7 -16.54 -12.18 0.89
C PHE A 7 -17.25 -10.88 1.26
N THR A 8 -17.56 -10.05 0.27
CA THR A 8 -18.28 -8.78 0.46
C THR A 8 -19.67 -9.03 1.04
N MET A 9 -20.41 -10.02 0.51
CA MET A 9 -21.73 -10.38 1.03
C MET A 9 -21.68 -10.90 2.47
N LYS A 10 -20.67 -11.68 2.83
CA LYS A 10 -20.47 -12.16 4.21
C LYS A 10 -20.24 -10.99 5.18
N VAL A 11 -19.38 -10.05 4.82
CA VAL A 11 -19.11 -8.86 5.64
C VAL A 11 -20.37 -8.01 5.78
N LEU A 12 -21.10 -7.77 4.67
CA LEU A 12 -22.33 -6.99 4.67
C LEU A 12 -23.39 -7.64 5.56
N THR A 13 -23.59 -8.95 5.47
CA THR A 13 -24.55 -9.69 6.30
C THR A 13 -24.17 -9.60 7.79
N MET A 14 -22.89 -9.71 8.12
CA MET A 14 -22.42 -9.54 9.52
C MET A 14 -22.71 -8.13 10.03
N GLN A 15 -22.45 -7.10 9.22
CA GLN A 15 -22.75 -5.71 9.58
C GLN A 15 -24.24 -5.47 9.78
N LEU A 16 -25.08 -5.92 8.85
CA LEU A 16 -26.54 -5.80 8.95
C LEU A 16 -27.10 -6.51 10.18
N ASN A 17 -26.66 -7.74 10.46
CA ASN A 17 -27.10 -8.48 11.64
C ASN A 17 -26.68 -7.77 12.94
N SER A 18 -25.46 -7.22 13.00
CA SER A 18 -25.00 -6.46 14.17
C SER A 18 -25.85 -5.21 14.43
N VAL A 19 -26.11 -4.42 13.36
CA VAL A 19 -26.95 -3.22 13.46
C VAL A 19 -28.38 -3.58 13.84
N SER A 20 -28.97 -4.61 13.21
CA SER A 20 -30.34 -5.06 13.51
C SER A 20 -30.50 -5.54 14.95
N LEU A 21 -29.47 -6.24 15.49
CA LEU A 21 -29.49 -6.68 16.88
C LEU A 21 -29.42 -5.48 17.84
N MET A 22 -28.56 -4.50 17.56
CA MET A 22 -28.47 -3.28 18.38
C MET A 22 -29.76 -2.44 18.32
N ASP A 23 -30.37 -2.31 17.14
CA ASP A 23 -31.66 -1.65 16.97
C ASP A 23 -32.77 -2.39 17.75
N LEU A 24 -32.81 -3.71 17.70
CA LEU A 24 -33.77 -4.51 18.46
C LEU A 24 -33.62 -4.30 19.97
N LEU A 25 -32.40 -4.29 20.49
CA LEU A 25 -32.12 -4.05 21.90
C LEU A 25 -32.49 -2.61 22.32
N ALA A 26 -32.17 -1.62 21.48
CA ALA A 26 -32.44 -0.23 21.74
C ALA A 26 -33.95 0.07 21.75
N TYR A 27 -34.66 -0.28 20.68
CA TYR A 27 -36.10 -0.04 20.57
C TYR A 27 -36.89 -0.96 21.47
N GLY A 28 -36.49 -2.22 21.64
CA GLY A 28 -37.11 -3.18 22.56
C GLY A 28 -37.00 -2.72 24.00
N GLY A 29 -35.82 -2.23 24.41
CA GLY A 29 -35.62 -1.67 25.75
C GLY A 29 -36.47 -0.42 25.99
N ALA A 30 -36.50 0.49 25.02
CA ALA A 30 -37.38 1.68 25.11
C ALA A 30 -38.86 1.32 25.22
N ALA A 31 -39.34 0.34 24.42
CA ALA A 31 -40.71 -0.12 24.47
C ALA A 31 -41.09 -0.73 25.82
N ILE A 32 -40.20 -1.56 26.40
CA ILE A 32 -40.39 -2.13 27.74
C ILE A 32 -40.41 -1.05 28.81
N GLY A 33 -39.53 -0.04 28.71
CA GLY A 33 -39.51 1.09 29.61
C GLY A 33 -40.77 1.90 29.60
N ILE A 34 -41.32 2.20 28.40
CA ILE A 34 -42.59 2.91 28.21
C ILE A 34 -43.74 2.08 28.76
N LEU A 35 -43.79 0.78 28.48
CA LEU A 35 -44.83 -0.10 28.95
C LEU A 35 -44.85 -0.17 30.50
N THR A 36 -43.69 -0.30 31.12
CA THR A 36 -43.59 -0.31 32.61
C THR A 36 -44.00 1.01 33.21
N ALA A 37 -43.65 2.13 32.60
CA ALA A 37 -44.11 3.46 33.05
C ALA A 37 -45.64 3.61 32.97
N LEU A 38 -46.25 3.13 31.91
CA LEU A 38 -47.71 3.13 31.76
C LEU A 38 -48.44 2.24 32.79
N LEU A 39 -47.89 1.04 33.07
CA LEU A 39 -48.44 0.14 34.09
C LEU A 39 -48.34 0.75 35.51
N GLN A 40 -47.22 1.41 35.83
CA GLN A 40 -47.07 2.09 37.10
C GLN A 40 -47.97 3.35 37.22
N PHE A 41 -48.25 4.02 36.11
CA PHE A 41 -49.23 5.11 36.07
C PHE A 41 -50.63 4.59 36.34
N GLN A 42 -51.07 3.49 35.78
CA GLN A 42 -52.34 2.84 36.06
C GLN A 42 -52.48 2.38 37.53
N ALA A 43 -51.37 2.07 38.17
CA ALA A 43 -51.32 1.67 39.56
C ALA A 43 -51.21 2.88 40.54
N ASP A 44 -51.40 4.09 40.06
CA ASP A 44 -51.27 5.37 40.83
C ASP A 44 -49.86 5.57 41.47
N GLN A 45 -48.86 4.87 40.99
CA GLN A 45 -47.46 4.96 41.49
C GLN A 45 -46.65 6.03 40.76
N LEU A 46 -47.11 6.50 39.61
CA LEU A 46 -46.44 7.51 38.80
C LEU A 46 -47.39 8.64 38.40
N THR A 47 -46.87 9.85 38.37
CA THR A 47 -47.62 11.02 37.86
C THR A 47 -47.50 11.09 36.33
N VAL A 48 -48.42 11.83 35.68
CA VAL A 48 -48.37 12.11 34.25
C VAL A 48 -47.02 12.70 33.82
N LEU A 49 -46.49 13.59 34.62
CA LEU A 49 -45.16 14.18 34.41
C LEU A 49 -44.04 13.08 34.43
N GLY A 50 -44.15 12.14 35.36
CA GLY A 50 -43.24 11.00 35.43
C GLY A 50 -43.26 10.14 34.18
N VAL A 51 -44.46 9.81 33.62
CA VAL A 51 -44.58 9.07 32.38
C VAL A 51 -43.94 9.80 31.19
N ILE A 52 -44.19 11.12 31.07
CA ILE A 52 -43.59 11.94 30.01
C ILE A 52 -42.07 11.93 30.14
N LEU A 53 -41.56 12.06 31.35
CA LEU A 53 -40.15 12.06 31.62
C LEU A 53 -39.49 10.69 31.28
N PHE A 54 -40.14 9.57 31.59
CA PHE A 54 -39.71 8.24 31.21
C PHE A 54 -39.69 8.06 29.68
N ILE A 55 -40.69 8.54 28.96
CA ILE A 55 -40.74 8.47 27.50
C ILE A 55 -39.55 9.24 26.89
N LEU A 56 -39.30 10.46 27.35
CA LEU A 56 -38.19 11.29 26.86
C LEU A 56 -36.83 10.70 27.21
N LEU A 57 -36.64 10.26 28.44
CA LEU A 57 -35.36 9.67 28.87
C LEU A 57 -35.08 8.31 28.23
N SER A 58 -36.09 7.51 27.96
CA SER A 58 -35.89 6.19 27.34
C SER A 58 -35.26 6.32 25.96
N SER A 59 -35.69 7.28 25.14
CA SER A 59 -35.07 7.53 23.82
C SER A 59 -33.61 8.00 23.96
N GLU A 60 -33.34 8.95 24.85
CA GLU A 60 -31.98 9.48 25.08
C GLU A 60 -31.02 8.42 25.66
N PHE A 61 -31.52 7.48 26.46
CA PHE A 61 -30.70 6.45 27.07
C PHE A 61 -30.27 5.36 26.05
N PHE A 62 -31.15 5.01 25.11
CA PHE A 62 -30.89 3.93 24.15
C PHE A 62 -30.19 4.40 22.86
N ILE A 63 -30.26 5.68 22.48
CA ILE A 63 -29.56 6.25 21.32
C ILE A 63 -28.03 6.00 21.39
N PRO A 64 -27.33 6.28 22.51
CA PRO A 64 -25.89 6.02 22.61
C PRO A 64 -25.53 4.52 22.43
N LEU A 65 -26.37 3.61 22.93
CA LEU A 65 -26.18 2.17 22.76
C LEU A 65 -26.24 1.76 21.29
N ARG A 66 -27.17 2.32 20.53
CA ARG A 66 -27.28 2.11 19.08
C ARG A 66 -26.07 2.63 18.33
N LEU A 67 -25.59 3.84 18.70
CA LEU A 67 -24.40 4.45 18.10
C LEU A 67 -23.11 3.66 18.37
N LEU A 68 -23.03 2.96 19.51
CA LEU A 68 -21.88 2.14 19.86
C LEU A 68 -21.57 1.10 18.80
N GLY A 69 -22.60 0.44 18.25
CA GLY A 69 -22.43 -0.52 17.14
C GLY A 69 -21.84 0.11 15.88
N SER A 70 -22.26 1.33 15.56
CA SER A 70 -21.72 2.09 14.42
C SER A 70 -20.26 2.50 14.65
N PHE A 71 -19.94 3.03 15.83
CA PHE A 71 -18.58 3.43 16.19
C PHE A 71 -17.60 2.26 16.21
N PHE A 72 -18.04 1.07 16.59
CA PHE A 72 -17.22 -0.12 16.53
C PHE A 72 -16.72 -0.40 15.09
N HIS A 73 -17.60 -0.31 14.10
CA HIS A 73 -17.22 -0.52 12.70
C HIS A 73 -16.27 0.57 12.18
N VAL A 74 -16.49 1.83 12.57
CA VAL A 74 -15.60 2.93 12.22
C VAL A 74 -14.22 2.71 12.84
N ALA A 75 -14.16 2.32 14.11
CA ALA A 75 -12.90 2.03 14.81
C ALA A 75 -12.14 0.86 14.18
N MET A 76 -12.83 -0.21 13.79
CA MET A 76 -12.20 -1.37 13.12
C MET A 76 -11.62 -0.99 11.74
N ASN A 77 -12.33 -0.17 10.97
CA ASN A 77 -11.84 0.34 9.68
C ASN A 77 -10.64 1.27 9.88
N GLY A 78 -10.70 2.14 10.89
CA GLY A 78 -9.60 3.02 11.27
C GLY A 78 -8.35 2.24 11.67
N LYS A 79 -8.52 1.19 12.48
CA LYS A 79 -7.43 0.29 12.87
C LYS A 79 -6.80 -0.40 11.66
N ALA A 80 -7.61 -0.97 10.76
CA ALA A 80 -7.11 -1.65 9.57
C ALA A 80 -6.34 -0.71 8.63
N ALA A 81 -6.76 0.55 8.52
CA ALA A 81 -6.03 1.57 7.76
C ALA A 81 -4.72 1.96 8.47
N SER A 82 -4.76 2.14 9.79
CA SER A 82 -3.60 2.45 10.62
C SER A 82 -2.53 1.36 10.53
N ASP A 83 -2.92 0.09 10.66
CA ASP A 83 -1.99 -1.05 10.57
C ASP A 83 -1.24 -1.06 9.23
N LYS A 84 -1.93 -0.74 8.11
CA LYS A 84 -1.29 -0.62 6.79
C LYS A 84 -0.30 0.55 6.71
N ILE A 85 -0.66 1.69 7.29
CA ILE A 85 0.21 2.89 7.31
C ILE A 85 1.47 2.59 8.14
N PHE A 86 1.32 2.02 9.33
CA PHE A 86 2.45 1.66 10.17
C PHE A 86 3.32 0.58 9.54
N THR A 87 2.74 -0.44 8.90
CA THR A 87 3.51 -1.43 8.13
C THR A 87 4.38 -0.77 7.06
N LEU A 88 3.88 0.27 6.39
CA LEU A 88 4.65 1.03 5.40
C LEU A 88 5.74 1.88 6.06
N LEU A 89 5.41 2.57 7.16
CA LEU A 89 6.37 3.43 7.88
C LEU A 89 7.49 2.62 8.55
N ASP A 90 7.16 1.44 9.05
CA ASP A 90 8.10 0.53 9.71
C ASP A 90 8.92 -0.30 8.71
N THR A 91 8.66 -0.15 7.40
CA THR A 91 9.45 -0.83 6.38
C THR A 91 10.90 -0.38 6.47
N PRO A 92 11.86 -1.28 6.72
CA PRO A 92 13.26 -0.90 6.88
C PRO A 92 13.77 -0.27 5.58
N VAL A 93 14.28 0.94 5.68
CA VAL A 93 14.98 1.60 4.57
C VAL A 93 16.38 1.01 4.52
N GLU A 94 16.73 0.38 3.41
CA GLU A 94 18.12 -0.04 3.17
C GLU A 94 19.00 1.21 3.06
N THR A 95 19.64 1.58 4.15
CA THR A 95 20.68 2.60 4.15
C THR A 95 21.95 1.98 3.61
N GLN A 96 22.43 2.48 2.47
CA GLN A 96 23.77 2.14 1.98
C GLN A 96 24.80 2.72 2.94
N THR A 97 25.41 1.88 3.77
CA THR A 97 26.31 2.31 4.84
C THR A 97 27.68 2.80 4.34
N GLN A 98 28.04 2.53 3.08
CA GLN A 98 29.30 2.94 2.44
C GLN A 98 29.10 3.16 0.94
N ALA A 99 28.21 4.10 0.58
CA ALA A 99 28.01 4.43 -0.82
C ALA A 99 29.22 5.19 -1.36
N VAL A 100 29.73 4.73 -2.49
CA VAL A 100 30.85 5.37 -3.21
C VAL A 100 30.27 6.08 -4.44
N ASP A 101 30.74 7.30 -4.69
CA ASP A 101 30.31 8.02 -5.88
C ASP A 101 30.65 7.26 -7.16
N PHE A 102 29.72 7.27 -8.10
CA PHE A 102 29.94 6.62 -9.39
C PHE A 102 30.90 7.43 -10.27
N ALA A 103 32.15 7.00 -10.31
CA ALA A 103 33.26 7.69 -11.02
C ALA A 103 33.25 7.44 -12.53
N ALA A 104 32.11 7.37 -13.20
CA ALA A 104 32.04 7.22 -14.66
C ALA A 104 32.42 8.52 -15.35
N LYS A 105 33.58 8.58 -16.02
CA LYS A 105 34.01 9.78 -16.73
C LYS A 105 33.29 9.99 -18.08
N ASN A 106 33.19 9.00 -18.97
CA ASN A 106 32.51 9.17 -20.27
C ASN A 106 32.02 7.87 -20.92
N ALA A 107 32.40 6.72 -20.38
CA ALA A 107 32.03 5.43 -20.95
C ALA A 107 31.68 4.45 -19.82
N ILE A 108 30.54 3.83 -19.91
CA ILE A 108 30.08 2.87 -18.93
C ILE A 108 30.18 1.47 -19.51
N HIS A 109 30.95 0.62 -18.85
CA HIS A 109 31.06 -0.79 -19.11
C HIS A 109 30.37 -1.56 -17.98
N VAL A 110 29.60 -2.59 -18.33
CA VAL A 110 28.88 -3.39 -17.33
C VAL A 110 29.29 -4.86 -17.45
N ASP A 111 29.77 -5.43 -16.35
CA ASP A 111 30.06 -6.84 -16.24
C ASP A 111 29.07 -7.51 -15.27
N ILE A 112 28.47 -8.57 -15.71
CA ILE A 112 27.57 -9.41 -14.94
C ILE A 112 28.23 -10.76 -14.74
N GLN A 113 28.36 -11.20 -13.49
CA GLN A 113 29.07 -12.42 -13.14
C GLN A 113 28.19 -13.35 -12.32
N ASN A 114 27.92 -14.54 -12.86
CA ASN A 114 27.15 -15.61 -12.25
C ASN A 114 25.85 -15.13 -11.57
N LEU A 115 25.09 -14.30 -12.28
CA LEU A 115 23.91 -13.62 -11.73
C LEU A 115 22.76 -14.59 -11.55
N HIS A 116 22.18 -14.62 -10.33
CA HIS A 116 20.98 -15.37 -10.00
C HIS A 116 19.95 -14.44 -9.36
N PHE A 117 18.71 -14.57 -9.82
CA PHE A 117 17.57 -13.85 -9.25
C PHE A 117 16.26 -14.59 -9.42
N ALA A 118 15.45 -14.59 -8.35
CA ALA A 118 14.09 -15.12 -8.35
C ALA A 118 13.17 -14.17 -7.59
N TYR A 119 11.95 -13.94 -8.08
CA TYR A 119 10.92 -13.21 -7.34
C TYR A 119 10.28 -14.04 -6.22
N SER A 120 10.32 -15.36 -6.37
CA SER A 120 9.93 -16.34 -5.34
C SER A 120 10.79 -17.59 -5.51
N GLU A 121 10.94 -18.38 -4.44
CA GLU A 121 11.76 -19.60 -4.44
C GLU A 121 11.37 -20.59 -5.55
N GLU A 122 10.08 -20.60 -5.94
CA GLU A 122 9.55 -21.52 -6.95
C GLU A 122 9.78 -21.07 -8.40
N LYS A 123 10.15 -19.80 -8.65
CA LYS A 123 10.23 -19.23 -10.00
C LYS A 123 11.51 -18.42 -10.19
N PRO A 124 12.63 -19.11 -10.51
CA PRO A 124 13.86 -18.41 -10.89
C PRO A 124 13.64 -17.62 -12.19
N ALA A 125 14.04 -16.36 -12.20
CA ALA A 125 13.94 -15.47 -13.35
C ALA A 125 15.28 -15.37 -14.13
N ILE A 126 16.39 -15.45 -13.41
CA ILE A 126 17.76 -15.46 -13.97
C ILE A 126 18.57 -16.53 -13.22
N VAL A 127 19.29 -17.35 -13.97
CA VAL A 127 20.08 -18.47 -13.42
C VAL A 127 21.45 -18.49 -14.09
N GLY A 128 22.50 -18.09 -13.33
CA GLY A 128 23.89 -18.20 -13.76
C GLY A 128 24.20 -17.36 -15.01
N LEU A 129 23.72 -16.12 -15.07
CA LEU A 129 23.96 -15.25 -16.22
C LEU A 129 25.34 -14.59 -16.10
N ASP A 130 26.18 -14.81 -17.11
CA ASP A 130 27.41 -14.09 -17.34
C ASP A 130 27.27 -13.25 -18.61
N LEU A 131 27.54 -11.94 -18.52
CA LEU A 131 27.37 -11.01 -19.65
C LEU A 131 28.26 -9.79 -19.46
N SER A 132 28.89 -9.35 -20.57
CA SER A 132 29.61 -8.09 -20.62
C SER A 132 28.98 -7.15 -21.63
N ILE A 133 28.63 -5.93 -21.19
CA ILE A 133 28.03 -4.87 -21.99
C ILE A 133 29.13 -3.81 -22.20
N LEU A 134 29.62 -3.73 -23.43
CA LEU A 134 30.72 -2.84 -23.77
C LEU A 134 30.22 -1.39 -23.87
N SER A 135 31.06 -0.45 -23.46
CA SER A 135 30.79 0.97 -23.58
C SER A 135 30.66 1.42 -25.04
N ASN A 136 29.91 2.49 -25.26
CA ASN A 136 29.70 3.11 -26.58
C ASN A 136 29.15 2.17 -27.67
N GLN A 137 28.42 1.12 -27.28
CA GLN A 137 27.80 0.18 -28.20
C GLN A 137 26.31 0.02 -27.87
N LEU A 138 25.50 -0.25 -28.91
CA LEU A 138 24.12 -0.65 -28.73
C LEU A 138 24.06 -2.15 -28.41
N THR A 139 23.58 -2.49 -27.24
CA THR A 139 23.31 -3.88 -26.83
C THR A 139 21.83 -4.15 -26.84
N VAL A 140 21.38 -5.22 -27.48
CA VAL A 140 19.97 -5.58 -27.60
C VAL A 140 19.72 -6.94 -26.96
N PHE A 141 18.77 -7.00 -26.03
CA PHE A 141 18.30 -8.24 -25.41
C PHE A 141 17.07 -8.76 -26.12
N VAL A 142 17.19 -9.91 -26.79
CA VAL A 142 16.10 -10.57 -27.51
C VAL A 142 15.74 -11.89 -26.85
N GLY A 143 14.47 -12.28 -26.93
CA GLY A 143 13.98 -13.54 -26.36
C GLY A 143 12.47 -13.56 -26.17
N LYS A 144 11.92 -14.73 -25.85
CA LYS A 144 10.50 -14.95 -25.61
C LYS A 144 9.98 -14.09 -24.46
N SER A 145 8.66 -13.82 -24.45
CA SER A 145 8.04 -13.16 -23.29
C SER A 145 8.27 -14.01 -22.03
N GLY A 146 8.61 -13.36 -20.92
CA GLY A 146 8.87 -14.04 -19.64
C GLY A 146 10.26 -14.63 -19.45
N CYS A 147 11.21 -14.49 -20.41
CA CYS A 147 12.57 -15.03 -20.26
C CYS A 147 13.53 -14.18 -19.39
N GLY A 148 13.03 -13.20 -18.63
CA GLY A 148 13.84 -12.43 -17.68
C GLY A 148 14.42 -11.11 -18.18
N LYS A 149 14.11 -10.62 -19.40
CA LYS A 149 14.64 -9.35 -19.93
C LYS A 149 14.34 -8.14 -19.03
N SER A 150 13.08 -7.98 -18.64
CA SER A 150 12.66 -6.89 -17.76
C SER A 150 13.25 -7.04 -16.35
N THR A 151 13.44 -8.27 -15.89
CA THR A 151 14.11 -8.56 -14.61
C THR A 151 15.58 -8.15 -14.68
N LEU A 152 16.27 -8.46 -15.79
CA LEU A 152 17.65 -8.04 -15.98
C LEU A 152 17.78 -6.52 -15.98
N VAL A 153 16.89 -5.80 -16.70
CA VAL A 153 16.87 -4.34 -16.68
C VAL A 153 16.62 -3.80 -15.27
N SER A 154 15.70 -4.41 -14.51
CA SER A 154 15.42 -4.03 -13.13
C SER A 154 16.63 -4.21 -12.19
N LEU A 155 17.41 -5.27 -12.41
CA LEU A 155 18.66 -5.51 -11.66
C LEU A 155 19.75 -4.54 -12.08
N LEU A 156 19.88 -4.22 -13.36
CA LEU A 156 20.83 -3.23 -13.89
C LEU A 156 20.51 -1.81 -13.39
N MET A 157 19.26 -1.51 -13.11
CA MET A 157 18.84 -0.23 -12.51
C MET A 157 18.91 -0.22 -10.97
N GLY A 158 19.30 -1.34 -10.36
CA GLY A 158 19.37 -1.44 -8.90
C GLY A 158 17.99 -1.44 -8.20
N PHE A 159 16.89 -1.66 -8.94
CA PHE A 159 15.55 -1.75 -8.35
C PHE A 159 15.35 -3.05 -7.57
N ASN A 160 16.08 -4.09 -7.96
CA ASN A 160 16.15 -5.37 -7.25
C ASN A 160 17.61 -5.71 -6.93
N LYS A 161 17.80 -6.46 -5.86
CA LYS A 161 19.10 -6.96 -5.43
C LYS A 161 19.29 -8.39 -5.90
N ALA A 162 20.44 -8.69 -6.51
CA ALA A 162 20.79 -10.05 -6.89
C ALA A 162 20.90 -10.95 -5.65
N GLN A 163 20.42 -12.19 -5.74
CA GLN A 163 20.55 -13.19 -4.67
C GLN A 163 21.94 -13.82 -4.67
N GLN A 164 22.51 -14.01 -5.87
CA GLN A 164 23.88 -14.48 -6.06
C GLN A 164 24.49 -13.81 -7.30
N GLY A 165 25.81 -13.74 -7.32
CA GLY A 165 26.55 -13.08 -8.40
C GLY A 165 26.71 -11.59 -8.17
N LYS A 166 27.27 -10.90 -9.16
CA LYS A 166 27.61 -9.47 -9.08
C LYS A 166 27.27 -8.76 -10.38
N ILE A 167 26.91 -7.49 -10.26
CA ILE A 167 26.78 -6.55 -11.37
C ILE A 167 27.76 -5.42 -11.13
N LEU A 168 28.71 -5.26 -12.02
CA LEU A 168 29.78 -4.31 -11.91
C LEU A 168 29.67 -3.23 -12.98
N PHE A 169 29.59 -1.97 -12.58
CA PHE A 169 29.66 -0.81 -13.45
C PHE A 169 31.08 -0.19 -13.38
N ASN A 170 31.83 -0.28 -14.46
CA ASN A 170 33.24 0.10 -14.48
C ASN A 170 34.04 -0.53 -13.34
N GLY A 171 33.78 -1.77 -12.98
CA GLY A 171 34.42 -2.50 -11.89
C GLY A 171 33.88 -2.23 -10.48
N GLN A 172 32.94 -1.28 -10.32
CA GLN A 172 32.27 -1.00 -9.04
C GLN A 172 30.97 -1.81 -8.93
N GLU A 173 30.75 -2.50 -7.82
CA GLU A 173 29.51 -3.24 -7.60
C GLU A 173 28.32 -2.27 -7.42
N ILE A 174 27.22 -2.49 -8.17
CA ILE A 174 26.05 -1.59 -8.18
C ILE A 174 25.48 -1.34 -6.78
N GLN A 175 25.64 -2.28 -5.85
CA GLN A 175 25.15 -2.16 -4.48
C GLN A 175 26.00 -1.21 -3.62
N GLU A 176 27.26 -0.95 -4.02
CA GLU A 176 28.18 -0.05 -3.35
C GLU A 176 28.18 1.37 -3.95
N ILE A 177 27.55 1.54 -5.13
CA ILE A 177 27.46 2.84 -5.80
C ILE A 177 26.37 3.69 -5.16
N ASP A 178 26.67 4.97 -4.90
CA ASP A 178 25.66 5.93 -4.47
C ASP A 178 24.57 6.09 -5.53
N ARG A 179 23.31 5.95 -5.13
CA ARG A 179 22.16 5.97 -6.04
C ARG A 179 22.01 7.30 -6.76
N HIS A 180 22.29 8.41 -6.10
CA HIS A 180 22.16 9.73 -6.70
C HIS A 180 23.18 9.90 -7.83
N SER A 181 24.47 9.65 -7.57
CA SER A 181 25.53 9.71 -8.57
C SER A 181 25.36 8.70 -9.71
N PHE A 182 24.74 7.54 -9.43
CA PHE A 182 24.40 6.54 -10.44
C PHE A 182 23.33 7.04 -11.42
N TYR A 183 22.20 7.53 -10.89
CA TYR A 183 21.09 7.99 -11.74
C TYR A 183 21.36 9.31 -12.48
N GLU A 184 22.40 10.05 -12.10
CA GLU A 184 22.91 11.15 -12.92
C GLU A 184 23.53 10.68 -14.26
N LYS A 185 24.01 9.43 -14.31
CA LYS A 185 24.73 8.86 -15.46
C LYS A 185 23.95 7.78 -16.20
N VAL A 186 22.99 7.13 -15.52
CA VAL A 186 22.22 6.00 -16.05
C VAL A 186 20.73 6.32 -15.94
N SER A 187 20.03 6.21 -17.04
CA SER A 187 18.58 6.44 -17.07
C SER A 187 17.83 5.30 -17.75
N LEU A 188 16.58 5.09 -17.32
CA LEU A 188 15.67 4.10 -17.90
C LEU A 188 14.51 4.80 -18.58
N VAL A 189 14.29 4.52 -19.87
CA VAL A 189 13.05 4.87 -20.55
C VAL A 189 12.17 3.65 -20.61
N SER A 190 11.09 3.65 -19.82
CA SER A 190 10.12 2.55 -19.75
C SER A 190 8.98 2.77 -20.75
N HIS A 191 8.40 1.66 -21.25
CA HIS A 191 7.17 1.71 -22.06
C HIS A 191 5.93 2.19 -21.24
N ASN A 192 5.99 2.09 -19.91
CA ASN A 192 4.96 2.57 -18.99
C ASN A 192 5.31 3.93 -18.38
N SER A 193 6.03 4.79 -19.11
CA SER A 193 6.35 6.12 -18.64
C SER A 193 5.06 6.91 -18.35
N TYR A 194 4.97 7.47 -17.14
CA TYR A 194 3.82 8.25 -16.71
C TYR A 194 4.12 9.74 -16.89
N VAL A 195 3.16 10.44 -17.50
CA VAL A 195 3.23 11.90 -17.65
C VAL A 195 2.23 12.52 -16.68
N PHE A 196 2.71 13.37 -15.78
CA PHE A 196 1.87 14.08 -14.83
C PHE A 196 1.07 15.17 -15.51
N LYS A 197 -0.11 15.48 -14.96
CA LYS A 197 -0.93 16.59 -15.43
C LYS A 197 -0.19 17.92 -15.23
N GLY A 198 0.19 18.56 -16.33
CA GLY A 198 0.96 19.80 -16.34
C GLY A 198 1.58 20.06 -17.72
N SER A 199 2.43 21.04 -17.81
CA SER A 199 3.19 21.34 -19.03
C SER A 199 4.31 20.31 -19.25
N LEU A 200 4.81 20.23 -20.49
CA LEU A 200 5.97 19.40 -20.82
C LEU A 200 7.19 19.83 -19.98
N ARG A 201 7.40 21.15 -19.84
CA ARG A 201 8.48 21.70 -19.02
C ARG A 201 8.41 21.20 -17.57
N GLU A 202 7.25 21.28 -16.91
CA GLU A 202 7.08 20.78 -15.54
C GLU A 202 7.43 19.31 -15.43
N ASN A 203 7.01 18.49 -16.38
CA ASN A 203 7.34 17.06 -16.39
C ASN A 203 8.85 16.81 -16.59
N MET A 204 9.52 17.59 -17.44
CA MET A 204 10.96 17.42 -17.66
C MET A 204 11.80 17.94 -16.49
N THR A 205 11.42 19.03 -15.86
CA THR A 205 12.12 19.59 -14.69
C THR A 205 11.95 18.76 -13.42
N MET A 206 10.98 17.83 -13.36
CA MET A 206 10.92 16.84 -12.28
C MET A 206 12.16 15.94 -12.21
N ALA A 207 12.75 15.63 -13.36
CA ALA A 207 13.96 14.80 -13.43
C ALA A 207 15.23 15.61 -13.12
N LYS A 208 15.24 16.91 -13.50
CA LYS A 208 16.37 17.80 -13.27
C LYS A 208 15.87 19.24 -13.12
N VAL A 209 15.98 19.78 -11.90
CA VAL A 209 15.46 21.13 -11.56
C VAL A 209 16.10 22.24 -12.39
N ASP A 210 17.38 22.10 -12.72
CA ASP A 210 18.17 23.09 -13.47
C ASP A 210 18.24 22.78 -14.98
N ALA A 211 17.28 22.00 -15.51
CA ALA A 211 17.24 21.72 -16.95
C ALA A 211 16.96 23.01 -17.74
N THR A 212 17.83 23.30 -18.72
CA THR A 212 17.65 24.40 -19.68
C THR A 212 16.77 23.95 -20.84
N ASP A 213 16.25 24.91 -21.62
CA ASP A 213 15.41 24.64 -22.80
C ASP A 213 16.20 24.24 -24.05
N GLU A 214 17.52 24.15 -23.95
CA GLU A 214 18.41 23.76 -25.05
C GLU A 214 18.58 22.28 -25.19
#